data_f778e7160abde60ce39e207bd1d470d1
#
_entry.id   f778e7160abde60ce39e207bd1d470d1
#
_cell.length_a   1.000
_cell.length_b   1.000
_cell.length_c   1.000
_cell.angle_alpha   90.00
_cell.angle_beta   90.00
_cell.angle_gamma   90.00
#
_symmetry.space_group_name_H-M   'P 1'
#
loop_
_entity.id
_entity.type
_entity.pdbx_description
1 polymer ?
#
loop_
_entity_poly.entity_id
_entity_poly.type
_entity_poly.pdbx_seq_one_letter_code
_entity_poly.pdbx_strand_id
1 'polypeptide(L)'
;MAGEFRWQAGRPATAQVGGWVLAHCQQRFLQDDNGLLFPREWLKRQELPLLAEHGVGHWQGEPVYVLELDEPIELPGMAWAPLRQFMLHGDFDQFCMLGYASQIGIWARHNRFCGNCGTRMQAQDHERVMQCPQCGLHQYPRLSPSMIVLVTRGDEVLLARSPRFVPGVYSTLAGFVEAGESVEQCVVREVREEVGVEVANLEYIGSQNWHPAFADARFPRRVRVRRDRPAGRRDRGRPVVLPRCLAAATGAALDRPAPDRPVPGAPLRRR
;
A
#
# COMPACT_ATOMS: atom_id res chain seq x y z
N MET A 1 -24.41 0.01 12.41
CA MET A 1 -23.75 -1.29 12.73
C MET A 1 -22.47 -1.30 11.93
N ALA A 2 -21.31 -1.31 12.58
CA ALA A 2 -20.02 -1.49 11.90
C ALA A 2 -20.05 -2.91 11.29
N GLY A 3 -20.02 -3.00 9.95
CA GLY A 3 -19.92 -4.27 9.27
C GLY A 3 -18.65 -4.99 9.76
N GLU A 4 -18.80 -6.24 10.12
CA GLU A 4 -17.67 -7.08 10.52
C GLU A 4 -16.72 -7.19 9.31
N PHE A 5 -15.48 -6.73 9.49
CA PHE A 5 -14.48 -6.84 8.42
C PHE A 5 -14.19 -8.32 8.18
N ARG A 6 -14.28 -8.76 6.93
CA ARG A 6 -13.93 -10.13 6.54
C ARG A 6 -12.44 -10.40 6.63
N TRP A 7 -11.62 -9.35 6.46
CA TRP A 7 -10.17 -9.42 6.58
C TRP A 7 -9.65 -8.79 7.87
N GLN A 8 -8.77 -9.52 8.54
CA GLN A 8 -8.03 -9.06 9.69
C GLN A 8 -6.55 -9.40 9.52
N ALA A 9 -5.69 -8.37 9.45
CA ALA A 9 -4.25 -8.58 9.40
C ALA A 9 -3.75 -9.27 10.67
N GLY A 10 -2.80 -10.18 10.52
CA GLY A 10 -2.27 -10.93 11.65
C GLY A 10 -1.09 -11.80 11.24
N ARG A 11 -0.71 -12.72 12.13
CA ARG A 11 0.39 -13.63 11.90
C ARG A 11 0.06 -15.04 12.44
N PRO A 12 -0.86 -15.77 11.80
CA PRO A 12 -1.09 -17.16 12.18
C PRO A 12 0.21 -17.95 12.01
N ALA A 13 0.47 -18.84 12.98
CA ALA A 13 1.68 -19.66 12.96
C ALA A 13 1.68 -20.63 11.77
N THR A 14 2.82 -20.75 11.08
CA THR A 14 2.94 -21.64 9.93
C THR A 14 2.85 -23.12 10.30
N ALA A 15 3.08 -23.46 11.56
CA ALA A 15 2.87 -24.81 12.12
C ALA A 15 1.38 -25.18 12.31
N GLN A 16 0.46 -24.21 12.28
CA GLN A 16 -0.97 -24.46 12.39
C GLN A 16 -1.46 -25.21 11.14
N VAL A 17 -2.33 -26.19 11.34
CA VAL A 17 -2.92 -26.99 10.24
C VAL A 17 -4.16 -26.28 9.69
N GLY A 18 -4.42 -26.45 8.38
CA GLY A 18 -5.58 -25.89 7.70
C GLY A 18 -5.45 -24.43 7.29
N GLY A 19 -6.58 -23.81 6.99
CA GLY A 19 -6.68 -22.43 6.51
C GLY A 19 -6.55 -22.25 5.01
N TRP A 20 -6.54 -21.00 4.61
CA TRP A 20 -6.44 -20.57 3.21
C TRP A 20 -5.04 -20.12 2.85
N VAL A 21 -4.73 -20.19 1.57
CA VAL A 21 -3.44 -19.74 1.07
C VAL A 21 -3.60 -18.94 -0.22
N LEU A 22 -2.78 -17.90 -0.34
CA LEU A 22 -2.55 -17.11 -1.54
C LEU A 22 -1.20 -17.52 -2.13
N ALA A 23 -1.16 -18.02 -3.36
CA ALA A 23 0.11 -18.21 -4.08
C ALA A 23 0.50 -16.88 -4.73
N HIS A 24 1.70 -16.40 -4.42
CA HIS A 24 2.23 -15.12 -4.88
C HIS A 24 3.57 -15.32 -5.59
N CYS A 25 3.74 -14.66 -6.72
CA CYS A 25 5.00 -14.61 -7.45
C CYS A 25 5.11 -13.28 -8.21
N GLN A 26 6.16 -12.52 -7.97
CA GLN A 26 6.46 -11.29 -8.73
C GLN A 26 5.26 -10.34 -8.89
N GLN A 27 4.54 -10.05 -7.78
CA GLN A 27 3.35 -9.17 -7.75
C GLN A 27 2.13 -9.72 -8.51
N ARG A 28 2.10 -11.00 -8.72
CA ARG A 28 0.94 -11.72 -9.28
C ARG A 28 0.43 -12.72 -8.27
N PHE A 29 -0.86 -12.96 -8.31
CA PHE A 29 -1.51 -14.03 -7.56
C PHE A 29 -2.05 -15.09 -8.50
N LEU A 30 -1.93 -16.33 -8.08
CA LEU A 30 -2.60 -17.46 -8.75
C LEU A 30 -4.09 -17.34 -8.48
N GLN A 31 -4.90 -17.57 -9.51
CA GLN A 31 -6.37 -17.61 -9.42
C GLN A 31 -6.94 -18.73 -10.26
N ASP A 32 -8.13 -19.20 -9.90
CA ASP A 32 -9.02 -20.02 -10.70
C ASP A 32 -10.38 -19.31 -10.88
N ASP A 33 -11.37 -19.99 -11.40
CA ASP A 33 -12.74 -19.47 -11.58
C ASP A 33 -13.45 -19.20 -10.24
N ASN A 34 -12.98 -19.80 -9.12
CA ASN A 34 -13.53 -19.63 -7.78
C ASN A 34 -12.83 -18.51 -6.98
N GLY A 35 -11.68 -18.04 -7.44
CA GLY A 35 -10.96 -16.90 -6.83
C GLY A 35 -9.48 -17.13 -6.58
N LEU A 36 -8.99 -16.57 -5.47
CA LEU A 36 -7.56 -16.46 -5.15
C LEU A 36 -7.16 -17.27 -3.90
N LEU A 37 -8.13 -17.64 -3.09
CA LEU A 37 -7.93 -18.39 -1.85
C LEU A 37 -8.07 -19.87 -2.11
N PHE A 38 -6.98 -20.61 -1.94
CA PHE A 38 -6.96 -22.06 -2.09
C PHE A 38 -6.89 -22.72 -0.71
N PRO A 39 -7.45 -23.96 -0.55
CA PRO A 39 -7.17 -24.75 0.64
C PRO A 39 -5.65 -24.98 0.76
N ARG A 40 -5.08 -24.60 1.90
CA ARG A 40 -3.63 -24.60 2.11
C ARG A 40 -3.00 -25.97 1.86
N GLU A 41 -3.60 -27.02 2.41
CA GLU A 41 -3.07 -28.38 2.29
C GLU A 41 -3.17 -28.92 0.86
N TRP A 42 -4.18 -28.47 0.09
CA TRP A 42 -4.32 -28.86 -1.31
C TRP A 42 -3.20 -28.22 -2.15
N LEU A 43 -2.98 -26.93 -2.01
CA LEU A 43 -1.96 -26.23 -2.81
C LEU A 43 -0.54 -26.69 -2.45
N LYS A 44 -0.26 -26.97 -1.17
CA LYS A 44 1.05 -27.47 -0.72
C LYS A 44 1.42 -28.84 -1.30
N ARG A 45 0.45 -29.66 -1.72
CA ARG A 45 0.69 -30.95 -2.39
C ARG A 45 1.12 -30.82 -3.86
N GLN A 46 1.12 -29.62 -4.43
CA GLN A 46 1.43 -29.38 -5.84
C GLN A 46 2.94 -29.27 -6.16
N GLU A 47 3.84 -29.61 -5.21
CA GLU A 47 5.31 -29.56 -5.42
C GLU A 47 5.79 -28.19 -5.94
N LEU A 48 5.44 -27.13 -5.23
CA LEU A 48 5.71 -25.76 -5.63
C LEU A 48 7.18 -25.36 -5.44
N PRO A 49 7.74 -24.49 -6.32
CA PRO A 49 9.05 -23.86 -6.12
C PRO A 49 8.99 -22.80 -5.00
N LEU A 50 8.76 -23.24 -3.78
CA LEU A 50 8.47 -22.41 -2.63
C LEU A 50 9.72 -21.70 -2.11
N LEU A 51 9.71 -20.36 -2.07
CA LEU A 51 10.73 -19.55 -1.40
C LEU A 51 10.44 -19.34 0.08
N ALA A 52 9.19 -19.03 0.41
CA ALA A 52 8.78 -18.75 1.77
C ALA A 52 7.27 -18.95 1.96
N GLU A 53 6.88 -19.22 3.20
CA GLU A 53 5.49 -19.24 3.64
C GLU A 53 5.34 -18.34 4.86
N HIS A 54 4.35 -17.46 4.85
CA HIS A 54 4.06 -16.55 5.96
C HIS A 54 2.58 -16.49 6.26
N GLY A 55 2.22 -16.57 7.54
CA GLY A 55 0.86 -16.21 7.99
C GLY A 55 0.66 -14.70 7.81
N VAL A 56 -0.46 -14.31 7.19
CA VAL A 56 -0.73 -12.90 6.86
C VAL A 56 -1.95 -12.34 7.59
N GLY A 57 -2.85 -13.18 8.07
CA GLY A 57 -4.03 -12.74 8.81
C GLY A 57 -5.14 -13.79 8.82
N HIS A 58 -6.38 -13.31 8.90
CA HIS A 58 -7.57 -14.14 8.89
C HIS A 58 -8.59 -13.59 7.88
N TRP A 59 -9.23 -14.47 7.16
CA TRP A 59 -10.35 -14.19 6.28
C TRP A 59 -11.59 -14.91 6.79
N GLN A 60 -12.61 -14.16 7.21
CA GLN A 60 -13.82 -14.71 7.84
C GLN A 60 -13.51 -15.62 9.04
N GLY A 61 -12.48 -15.26 9.82
CA GLY A 61 -12.04 -16.03 10.99
C GLY A 61 -11.04 -17.16 10.70
N GLU A 62 -10.92 -17.60 9.45
CA GLU A 62 -9.98 -18.66 9.06
C GLU A 62 -8.58 -18.09 8.76
N PRO A 63 -7.50 -18.77 9.18
CA PRO A 63 -6.14 -18.31 8.95
C PRO A 63 -5.79 -18.26 7.47
N VAL A 64 -5.07 -17.21 7.07
CA VAL A 64 -4.59 -16.99 5.69
C VAL A 64 -3.08 -16.91 5.69
N TYR A 65 -2.50 -17.59 4.71
CA TYR A 65 -1.07 -17.63 4.46
C TYR A 65 -0.76 -17.13 3.05
N VAL A 66 0.45 -16.61 2.86
CA VAL A 66 1.01 -16.37 1.53
C VAL A 66 2.15 -17.35 1.28
N LEU A 67 2.11 -18.01 0.14
CA LEU A 67 3.22 -18.78 -0.42
C LEU A 67 3.92 -17.91 -1.47
N GLU A 68 5.13 -17.48 -1.16
CA GLU A 68 5.98 -16.79 -2.13
C GLU A 68 6.72 -17.84 -2.96
N LEU A 69 6.46 -17.88 -4.25
CA LEU A 69 7.07 -18.83 -5.20
C LEU A 69 8.24 -18.18 -5.93
N ASP A 70 9.28 -18.94 -6.23
CA ASP A 70 10.46 -18.44 -6.97
C ASP A 70 10.10 -18.07 -8.40
N GLU A 71 9.33 -18.93 -9.03
CA GLU A 71 8.83 -18.76 -10.39
C GLU A 71 7.33 -19.08 -10.50
N PRO A 72 6.65 -18.53 -11.52
CA PRO A 72 5.26 -18.89 -11.77
C PRO A 72 5.16 -20.35 -12.18
N ILE A 73 4.16 -21.04 -11.66
CA ILE A 73 3.83 -22.41 -12.04
C ILE A 73 2.64 -22.42 -12.99
N GLU A 74 2.53 -23.45 -13.80
CA GLU A 74 1.35 -23.74 -14.61
C GLU A 74 0.53 -24.85 -13.96
N LEU A 75 -0.72 -24.55 -13.62
CA LEU A 75 -1.68 -25.54 -13.12
C LEU A 75 -2.94 -25.49 -14.00
N PRO A 76 -3.53 -26.65 -14.33
CA PRO A 76 -4.74 -26.70 -15.15
C PRO A 76 -5.89 -25.86 -14.56
N GLY A 77 -6.52 -25.04 -15.38
CA GLY A 77 -7.63 -24.18 -14.96
C GLY A 77 -7.23 -22.98 -14.11
N MET A 78 -5.93 -22.66 -13.99
CA MET A 78 -5.44 -21.53 -13.19
C MET A 78 -4.67 -20.53 -14.05
N ALA A 79 -4.65 -19.27 -13.59
CA ALA A 79 -3.95 -18.17 -14.24
C ALA A 79 -3.28 -17.25 -13.22
N TRP A 80 -2.18 -16.62 -13.62
CA TRP A 80 -1.50 -15.60 -12.82
C TRP A 80 -2.01 -14.21 -13.16
N ALA A 81 -2.66 -13.56 -12.22
CA ALA A 81 -3.22 -12.22 -12.37
C ALA A 81 -2.40 -11.18 -11.60
N PRO A 82 -2.14 -10.01 -12.21
CA PRO A 82 -1.43 -8.93 -11.51
C PRO A 82 -2.33 -8.35 -10.41
N LEU A 83 -1.72 -8.02 -9.26
CA LEU A 83 -2.44 -7.47 -8.11
C LEU A 83 -3.31 -6.26 -8.48
N ARG A 84 -2.84 -5.39 -9.39
CA ARG A 84 -3.60 -4.20 -9.83
C ARG A 84 -4.97 -4.53 -10.46
N GLN A 85 -5.16 -5.73 -11.00
CA GLN A 85 -6.45 -6.16 -11.57
C GLN A 85 -7.53 -6.22 -10.48
N PHE A 86 -7.15 -6.68 -9.28
CA PHE A 86 -8.06 -6.81 -8.16
C PHE A 86 -8.36 -5.47 -7.46
N MET A 87 -7.50 -4.47 -7.67
CA MET A 87 -7.70 -3.12 -7.11
C MET A 87 -8.88 -2.37 -7.76
N LEU A 88 -9.20 -2.69 -9.00
CA LEU A 88 -10.23 -1.99 -9.77
C LEU A 88 -11.63 -2.60 -9.59
N HIS A 89 -11.68 -3.89 -9.24
CA HIS A 89 -12.91 -4.68 -9.24
C HIS A 89 -13.17 -5.44 -7.94
N GLY A 90 -12.19 -5.51 -7.03
CA GLY A 90 -12.30 -6.17 -5.74
C GLY A 90 -12.98 -5.28 -4.68
N ASP A 91 -13.52 -5.91 -3.65
CA ASP A 91 -13.95 -5.18 -2.46
C ASP A 91 -12.76 -4.73 -1.60
N PHE A 92 -13.02 -3.84 -0.65
CA PHE A 92 -11.98 -3.24 0.18
C PHE A 92 -11.21 -4.25 1.05
N ASP A 93 -11.88 -5.25 1.59
CA ASP A 93 -11.25 -6.28 2.43
C ASP A 93 -10.30 -7.17 1.60
N GLN A 94 -10.73 -7.56 0.40
CA GLN A 94 -9.90 -8.31 -0.54
C GLN A 94 -8.69 -7.47 -0.97
N PHE A 95 -8.88 -6.18 -1.27
CA PHE A 95 -7.79 -5.26 -1.56
C PHE A 95 -6.76 -5.19 -0.44
N CYS A 96 -7.20 -5.05 0.82
CA CYS A 96 -6.33 -5.01 1.99
C CYS A 96 -5.57 -6.33 2.19
N MET A 97 -6.25 -7.47 2.03
CA MET A 97 -5.65 -8.81 2.13
C MET A 97 -4.54 -9.02 1.11
N LEU A 98 -4.83 -8.76 -0.17
CA LEU A 98 -3.88 -8.97 -1.26
C LEU A 98 -2.70 -8.00 -1.18
N GLY A 99 -2.97 -6.74 -0.85
CA GLY A 99 -1.92 -5.74 -0.65
C GLY A 99 -0.96 -6.13 0.47
N TYR A 100 -1.51 -6.60 1.61
CA TYR A 100 -0.71 -7.07 2.73
C TYR A 100 0.09 -8.33 2.37
N ALA A 101 -0.56 -9.34 1.77
CA ALA A 101 0.10 -10.58 1.36
C ALA A 101 1.23 -10.32 0.36
N SER A 102 1.01 -9.45 -0.63
CA SER A 102 2.04 -9.09 -1.60
C SER A 102 3.23 -8.36 -0.97
N GLN A 103 3.00 -7.45 -0.01
CA GLN A 103 4.10 -6.80 0.71
C GLN A 103 4.96 -7.81 1.49
N ILE A 104 4.33 -8.77 2.14
CA ILE A 104 5.05 -9.81 2.90
C ILE A 104 5.80 -10.76 1.97
N GLY A 105 5.20 -11.19 0.85
CA GLY A 105 5.86 -12.03 -0.15
C GLY A 105 7.09 -11.34 -0.75
N ILE A 106 6.94 -10.09 -1.20
CA ILE A 106 8.04 -9.30 -1.76
C ILE A 106 9.15 -9.08 -0.71
N TRP A 107 8.79 -8.75 0.53
CA TRP A 107 9.76 -8.61 1.61
C TRP A 107 10.55 -9.91 1.83
N ALA A 108 9.90 -11.05 1.92
CA ALA A 108 10.54 -12.34 2.08
C ALA A 108 11.49 -12.66 0.92
N ARG A 109 11.08 -12.38 -0.32
CA ARG A 109 11.89 -12.57 -1.52
C ARG A 109 13.15 -11.68 -1.52
N HIS A 110 13.02 -10.40 -1.17
CA HIS A 110 14.11 -9.43 -1.27
C HIS A 110 15.07 -9.46 -0.09
N ASN A 111 14.71 -10.09 1.04
CA ASN A 111 15.55 -10.15 2.24
C ASN A 111 16.05 -11.55 2.55
N ARG A 112 16.33 -12.34 1.50
CA ARG A 112 16.91 -13.69 1.64
C ARG A 112 18.35 -13.69 2.10
N PHE A 113 19.08 -12.62 1.80
CA PHE A 113 20.48 -12.45 2.14
C PHE A 113 20.70 -11.14 2.90
N CYS A 114 21.64 -11.17 3.84
CA CYS A 114 21.98 -10.01 4.65
C CYS A 114 22.66 -8.93 3.80
N GLY A 115 22.11 -7.71 3.80
CA GLY A 115 22.69 -6.57 3.10
C GLY A 115 24.03 -6.08 3.68
N ASN A 116 24.41 -6.54 4.89
CA ASN A 116 25.67 -6.19 5.53
C ASN A 116 26.80 -7.23 5.27
N CYS A 117 26.50 -8.53 5.36
CA CYS A 117 27.54 -9.57 5.30
C CYS A 117 27.26 -10.69 4.28
N GLY A 118 26.18 -10.63 3.52
CA GLY A 118 25.83 -11.60 2.49
C GLY A 118 25.29 -12.95 2.99
N THR A 119 25.29 -13.20 4.31
CA THR A 119 24.81 -14.46 4.89
C THR A 119 23.30 -14.63 4.67
N ARG A 120 22.84 -15.87 4.46
CA ARG A 120 21.42 -16.19 4.34
C ARG A 120 20.67 -15.81 5.61
N MET A 121 19.61 -15.03 5.46
CA MET A 121 18.74 -14.57 6.55
C MET A 121 17.80 -15.69 7.00
N GLN A 122 17.36 -15.62 8.27
CA GLN A 122 16.42 -16.55 8.88
C GLN A 122 15.19 -15.79 9.39
N ALA A 123 14.01 -16.30 9.07
CA ALA A 123 12.77 -15.79 9.63
C ALA A 123 12.67 -16.14 11.11
N GLN A 124 12.15 -15.24 11.94
CA GLN A 124 11.93 -15.48 13.36
C GLN A 124 10.45 -15.82 13.64
N ASP A 125 10.23 -16.76 14.55
CA ASP A 125 8.87 -17.23 14.87
C ASP A 125 8.09 -16.26 15.76
N HIS A 126 8.78 -15.48 16.59
CA HIS A 126 8.17 -14.57 17.57
C HIS A 126 7.82 -13.20 16.96
N GLU A 127 8.46 -12.82 15.86
CA GLU A 127 8.29 -11.50 15.23
C GLU A 127 8.39 -11.59 13.71
N ARG A 128 7.77 -10.63 13.00
CA ARG A 128 7.88 -10.54 11.54
C ARG A 128 9.18 -9.84 11.14
N VAL A 129 10.27 -10.58 11.28
CA VAL A 129 11.62 -10.10 11.00
C VAL A 129 12.46 -11.21 10.36
N MET A 130 13.32 -10.82 9.44
CA MET A 130 14.44 -11.66 8.99
C MET A 130 15.67 -11.27 9.80
N GLN A 131 16.31 -12.21 10.46
CA GLN A 131 17.53 -12.00 11.22
C GLN A 131 18.72 -12.65 10.55
N CYS A 132 19.84 -11.95 10.51
CA CYS A 132 21.10 -12.52 10.08
C CYS A 132 21.73 -13.33 11.22
N PRO A 133 21.95 -14.65 11.06
CA PRO A 133 22.58 -15.47 12.10
C PRO A 133 24.06 -15.13 12.30
N GLN A 134 24.71 -14.48 11.33
CA GLN A 134 26.13 -14.14 11.40
C GLN A 134 26.39 -12.79 12.08
N CYS A 135 25.69 -11.73 11.70
CA CYS A 135 25.97 -10.37 12.18
C CYS A 135 24.83 -9.74 13.00
N GLY A 136 23.73 -10.46 13.21
CA GLY A 136 22.59 -10.00 14.01
C GLY A 136 21.70 -8.96 13.34
N LEU A 137 21.96 -8.55 12.08
CA LEU A 137 21.14 -7.55 11.39
C LEU A 137 19.70 -8.03 11.28
N HIS A 138 18.75 -7.15 11.64
CA HIS A 138 17.34 -7.37 11.50
C HIS A 138 16.79 -6.64 10.28
N GLN A 139 15.92 -7.30 9.50
CA GLN A 139 15.21 -6.72 8.36
C GLN A 139 13.71 -6.92 8.55
N TYR A 140 13.02 -5.83 8.87
CA TYR A 140 11.56 -5.77 8.97
C TYR A 140 10.92 -5.55 7.59
N PRO A 141 9.62 -5.86 7.41
CA PRO A 141 8.89 -5.47 6.21
C PRO A 141 9.08 -3.98 5.92
N ARG A 142 9.58 -3.67 4.73
CA ARG A 142 9.87 -2.29 4.35
C ARG A 142 8.58 -1.54 4.07
N LEU A 143 8.44 -0.37 4.68
CA LEU A 143 7.43 0.62 4.37
C LEU A 143 8.11 1.84 3.73
N SER A 144 7.49 2.40 2.69
CA SER A 144 7.94 3.64 2.07
C SER A 144 6.80 4.66 2.16
N PRO A 145 6.73 5.45 3.24
CA PRO A 145 5.68 6.44 3.41
C PRO A 145 5.67 7.43 2.25
N SER A 146 4.49 7.68 1.70
CA SER A 146 4.28 8.75 0.74
C SER A 146 3.05 9.56 1.11
N MET A 147 2.99 10.79 0.65
CA MET A 147 1.81 11.63 0.79
C MET A 147 1.07 11.72 -0.56
N ILE A 148 -0.25 11.87 -0.50
CA ILE A 148 -1.07 12.39 -1.58
C ILE A 148 -1.74 13.66 -1.06
N VAL A 149 -1.68 14.74 -1.84
CA VAL A 149 -2.24 16.02 -1.44
C VAL A 149 -3.18 16.57 -2.50
N LEU A 150 -4.40 16.96 -2.08
CA LEU A 150 -5.30 17.76 -2.87
C LEU A 150 -5.11 19.23 -2.47
N VAL A 151 -4.47 20.00 -3.33
CA VAL A 151 -4.27 21.45 -3.12
C VAL A 151 -5.54 22.17 -3.55
N THR A 152 -6.11 23.00 -2.65
CA THR A 152 -7.36 23.72 -2.91
C THR A 152 -7.17 25.23 -2.73
N ARG A 153 -7.94 26.02 -3.49
CA ARG A 153 -8.03 27.47 -3.35
C ARG A 153 -9.49 27.89 -3.52
N GLY A 154 -10.18 28.19 -2.43
CA GLY A 154 -11.64 28.39 -2.47
C GLY A 154 -12.33 27.15 -3.02
N ASP A 155 -13.04 27.30 -4.14
CA ASP A 155 -13.75 26.23 -4.83
C ASP A 155 -12.94 25.55 -5.96
N GLU A 156 -11.68 25.92 -6.10
CA GLU A 156 -10.78 25.35 -7.11
C GLU A 156 -9.89 24.25 -6.51
N VAL A 157 -9.52 23.27 -7.33
CA VAL A 157 -8.54 22.23 -7.00
C VAL A 157 -7.40 22.28 -8.02
N LEU A 158 -6.18 22.01 -7.54
CA LEU A 158 -5.01 21.91 -8.40
C LEU A 158 -4.74 20.43 -8.69
N LEU A 159 -4.69 20.11 -9.96
CA LEU A 159 -4.31 18.80 -10.46
C LEU A 159 -3.11 18.93 -11.38
N ALA A 160 -2.26 17.93 -11.42
CA ALA A 160 -1.11 17.86 -12.30
C ALA A 160 -1.19 16.64 -13.22
N ARG A 161 -0.48 16.70 -14.34
CA ARG A 161 -0.38 15.59 -15.29
C ARG A 161 1.08 15.24 -15.53
N SER A 162 1.42 13.99 -15.23
CA SER A 162 2.70 13.43 -15.67
C SER A 162 2.71 13.23 -17.20
N PRO A 163 3.84 13.46 -17.87
CA PRO A 163 3.99 13.11 -19.29
C PRO A 163 3.72 11.62 -19.61
N ARG A 164 3.82 10.76 -18.60
CA ARG A 164 3.56 9.31 -18.71
C ARG A 164 2.07 8.94 -18.62
N PHE A 165 1.21 9.89 -18.27
CA PHE A 165 -0.23 9.64 -18.20
C PHE A 165 -0.87 9.69 -19.59
N VAL A 166 -1.93 8.90 -19.73
CA VAL A 166 -2.78 8.96 -20.93
C VAL A 166 -3.29 10.41 -21.09
N PRO A 167 -3.37 10.94 -22.33
CA PRO A 167 -3.91 12.28 -22.57
C PRO A 167 -5.26 12.50 -21.90
N GLY A 168 -5.42 13.65 -21.23
CA GLY A 168 -6.66 14.00 -20.52
C GLY A 168 -6.76 13.47 -19.08
N VAL A 169 -5.81 12.64 -18.62
CA VAL A 169 -5.76 12.15 -17.24
C VAL A 169 -4.90 13.07 -16.38
N TYR A 170 -5.49 13.56 -15.29
CA TYR A 170 -4.85 14.38 -14.26
C TYR A 170 -4.95 13.71 -12.91
N SER A 171 -4.02 14.00 -12.03
CA SER A 171 -3.95 13.47 -10.67
C SER A 171 -3.66 14.55 -9.64
N THR A 172 -3.96 14.27 -8.41
CA THR A 172 -3.41 14.99 -7.26
C THR A 172 -1.90 14.81 -7.19
N LEU A 173 -1.22 15.72 -6.48
CA LEU A 173 0.23 15.64 -6.26
C LEU A 173 0.53 14.54 -5.24
N ALA A 174 1.67 13.87 -5.41
CA ALA A 174 2.09 12.80 -4.53
C ALA A 174 3.62 12.68 -4.51
N GLY A 175 4.18 12.43 -3.33
CA GLY A 175 5.61 12.25 -3.19
C GLY A 175 5.99 11.39 -2.00
N PHE A 176 7.24 10.93 -1.99
CA PHE A 176 7.78 10.14 -0.89
C PHE A 176 8.30 11.02 0.24
N VAL A 177 8.10 10.54 1.46
CA VAL A 177 8.75 11.13 2.64
C VAL A 177 10.23 10.76 2.61
N GLU A 178 11.10 11.75 2.73
CA GLU A 178 12.54 11.57 2.78
C GLU A 178 13.05 11.33 4.21
N ALA A 179 14.30 10.88 4.34
CA ALA A 179 14.93 10.61 5.63
C ALA A 179 15.01 11.90 6.48
N GLY A 180 14.47 11.84 7.70
CA GLY A 180 14.42 12.99 8.62
C GLY A 180 13.31 14.00 8.36
N GLU A 181 12.47 13.76 7.36
CA GLU A 181 11.35 14.62 6.99
C GLU A 181 10.05 14.19 7.67
N SER A 182 9.26 15.15 8.14
CA SER A 182 7.87 14.88 8.53
C SER A 182 6.95 14.82 7.30
N VAL A 183 5.76 14.22 7.45
CA VAL A 183 4.78 14.17 6.33
C VAL A 183 4.35 15.59 5.92
N GLU A 184 4.24 16.52 6.87
CA GLU A 184 3.93 17.93 6.61
C GLU A 184 5.02 18.62 5.78
N GLN A 185 6.29 18.38 6.13
CA GLN A 185 7.45 18.90 5.38
C GLN A 185 7.47 18.32 3.96
N CYS A 186 7.21 17.01 3.81
CA CYS A 186 7.09 16.35 2.52
C CYS A 186 6.01 17.00 1.64
N VAL A 187 4.82 17.30 2.19
CA VAL A 187 3.76 17.99 1.45
C VAL A 187 4.23 19.34 0.93
N VAL A 188 4.86 20.15 1.78
CA VAL A 188 5.35 21.49 1.40
C VAL A 188 6.43 21.39 0.34
N ARG A 189 7.39 20.49 0.51
CA ARG A 189 8.49 20.29 -0.44
C ARG A 189 7.99 19.82 -1.81
N GLU A 190 7.22 18.74 -1.85
CA GLU A 190 6.74 18.13 -3.11
C GLU A 190 5.84 19.08 -3.90
N VAL A 191 4.93 19.79 -3.24
CA VAL A 191 4.09 20.79 -3.93
C VAL A 191 4.93 21.92 -4.50
N ARG A 192 5.95 22.37 -3.78
CA ARG A 192 6.86 23.40 -4.27
C ARG A 192 7.70 22.88 -5.45
N GLU A 193 8.22 21.66 -5.38
CA GLU A 193 9.04 21.05 -6.42
C GLU A 193 8.25 20.75 -7.69
N GLU A 194 7.04 20.19 -7.57
CA GLU A 194 6.25 19.78 -8.72
C GLU A 194 5.55 20.93 -9.43
N VAL A 195 5.03 21.91 -8.68
CA VAL A 195 4.15 22.95 -9.24
C VAL A 195 4.52 24.38 -8.84
N GLY A 196 5.55 24.57 -7.99
CA GLY A 196 6.03 25.90 -7.57
C GLY A 196 5.06 26.69 -6.69
N VAL A 197 4.18 26.01 -5.95
CA VAL A 197 3.16 26.62 -5.08
C VAL A 197 3.53 26.43 -3.64
N GLU A 198 3.41 27.50 -2.83
CA GLU A 198 3.48 27.41 -1.37
C GLU A 198 2.13 27.03 -0.79
N VAL A 199 2.15 26.08 0.15
CA VAL A 199 0.95 25.56 0.80
C VAL A 199 0.98 25.77 2.32
N ALA A 200 -0.19 25.97 2.90
CA ALA A 200 -0.38 26.12 4.34
C ALA A 200 -1.71 25.47 4.76
N ASN A 201 -1.96 25.42 6.06
CA ASN A 201 -3.20 24.89 6.65
C ASN A 201 -3.46 23.43 6.18
N LEU A 202 -2.49 22.55 6.43
CA LEU A 202 -2.57 21.15 6.12
C LEU A 202 -3.64 20.46 6.97
N GLU A 203 -4.55 19.75 6.31
CA GLU A 203 -5.61 18.96 6.96
C GLU A 203 -5.40 17.48 6.66
N TYR A 204 -5.32 16.66 7.68
CA TYR A 204 -5.24 15.20 7.54
C TYR A 204 -6.62 14.62 7.25
N ILE A 205 -6.74 13.89 6.15
CA ILE A 205 -8.01 13.25 5.75
C ILE A 205 -8.02 11.77 6.12
N GLY A 206 -6.89 11.08 5.96
CA GLY A 206 -6.81 9.64 6.25
C GLY A 206 -5.53 9.02 5.74
N SER A 207 -5.33 7.75 6.05
CA SER A 207 -4.24 6.95 5.52
C SER A 207 -4.77 5.66 4.94
N GLN A 208 -4.12 5.18 3.91
CA GLN A 208 -4.46 3.93 3.23
C GLN A 208 -3.18 3.21 2.86
N ASN A 209 -3.15 1.89 3.07
CA ASN A 209 -2.12 1.06 2.49
C ASN A 209 -2.29 1.06 0.97
N TRP A 210 -1.19 1.27 0.24
CA TRP A 210 -1.19 1.28 -1.20
C TRP A 210 -0.35 0.12 -1.72
N HIS A 211 -0.56 -0.18 -2.97
CA HIS A 211 0.01 -1.33 -3.65
C HIS A 211 1.55 -1.34 -3.65
N PRO A 212 2.21 -2.50 -3.38
CA PRO A 212 3.67 -2.61 -3.29
C PRO A 212 4.43 -2.38 -4.60
N ALA A 213 3.77 -2.41 -5.76
CA ALA A 213 4.42 -2.01 -7.02
C ALA A 213 4.98 -0.59 -6.98
N PHE A 214 4.48 0.21 -6.04
CA PHE A 214 4.91 1.56 -5.75
C PHE A 214 5.20 1.70 -4.26
N ALA A 215 5.68 0.75 -3.56
CA ALA A 215 6.16 0.75 -2.17
C ALA A 215 5.58 1.85 -1.21
N ASP A 216 4.34 2.30 -1.46
CA ASP A 216 3.82 3.58 -0.98
C ASP A 216 2.65 3.39 -0.04
N ALA A 217 2.83 3.72 1.21
CA ALA A 217 1.70 4.11 2.04
C ALA A 217 1.33 5.55 1.64
N ARG A 218 0.21 5.74 0.96
CA ARG A 218 -0.25 7.08 0.57
C ARG A 218 -1.20 7.63 1.63
N PHE A 219 -0.91 8.83 2.09
CA PHE A 219 -1.76 9.56 3.01
C PHE A 219 -2.49 10.67 2.23
N PRO A 220 -3.79 10.54 1.93
CA PRO A 220 -4.51 11.65 1.35
C PRO A 220 -4.61 12.78 2.38
N ARG A 221 -4.14 13.96 2.02
CA ARG A 221 -4.31 15.18 2.83
C ARG A 221 -4.91 16.27 1.97
N ARG A 222 -5.95 16.94 2.48
CA ARG A 222 -6.44 18.18 1.89
C ARG A 222 -5.61 19.32 2.42
N VAL A 223 -5.13 20.17 1.52
CA VAL A 223 -4.37 21.36 1.86
C VAL A 223 -5.10 22.58 1.35
N ARG A 224 -5.39 23.54 2.24
CA ARG A 224 -5.88 24.85 1.83
C ARG A 224 -4.71 25.76 1.55
N VAL A 225 -4.71 26.43 0.39
CA VAL A 225 -3.63 27.32 -0.05
C VAL A 225 -4.04 28.78 0.16
N ARG A 226 -3.18 29.57 0.81
CA ARG A 226 -3.20 31.02 0.71
C ARG A 226 -2.11 31.46 -0.24
N ARG A 227 -2.43 32.27 -1.23
CA ARG A 227 -1.46 32.83 -2.17
C ARG A 227 -0.65 33.94 -1.54
N ASP A 228 0.70 33.87 -1.73
CA ASP A 228 1.53 35.03 -1.98
C ASP A 228 2.73 34.62 -2.83
N ARG A 229 2.76 35.14 -4.08
CA ARG A 229 3.81 35.19 -5.10
C ARG A 229 3.93 34.04 -6.10
N PRO A 230 4.13 34.36 -7.39
CA PRO A 230 4.42 33.38 -8.42
C PRO A 230 5.92 33.02 -8.41
N ALA A 231 6.23 31.72 -8.30
CA ALA A 231 7.58 31.20 -8.43
C ALA A 231 7.92 30.85 -9.89
N GLY A 232 9.21 31.00 -10.22
CA GLY A 232 9.74 30.88 -11.56
C GLY A 232 9.64 29.47 -12.16
N ARG A 233 9.54 29.43 -13.48
CA ARG A 233 9.34 28.29 -14.35
C ARG A 233 10.38 27.18 -14.19
N ARG A 234 9.92 25.95 -13.96
CA ARG A 234 10.51 24.73 -14.56
C ARG A 234 9.42 23.99 -15.32
N ASP A 235 9.74 23.63 -16.55
CA ASP A 235 8.83 23.09 -17.56
C ASP A 235 8.55 21.58 -17.28
N ARG A 236 7.69 21.30 -16.29
CA ARG A 236 7.12 19.97 -16.06
C ARG A 236 5.62 20.12 -16.02
N GLY A 237 4.96 19.82 -17.14
CA GLY A 237 3.51 19.81 -17.35
C GLY A 237 2.74 20.93 -16.64
N ARG A 238 2.09 21.84 -17.36
CA ARG A 238 1.35 22.96 -16.77
C ARG A 238 0.34 22.46 -15.76
N PRO A 239 0.35 22.95 -14.50
CA PRO A 239 -0.72 22.65 -13.55
C PRO A 239 -2.06 23.20 -14.09
N VAL A 240 -3.08 22.38 -14.04
CA VAL A 240 -4.44 22.75 -14.42
C VAL A 240 -5.24 22.95 -13.17
N VAL A 241 -5.83 24.14 -13.01
CA VAL A 241 -6.76 24.43 -11.92
C VAL A 241 -8.17 24.14 -12.44
N LEU A 242 -8.85 23.17 -11.84
CA LEU A 242 -10.21 22.78 -12.21
C LEU A 242 -11.21 23.17 -11.13
N PRO A 243 -12.44 23.56 -11.49
CA PRO A 243 -13.55 23.73 -10.54
C PRO A 243 -13.85 22.40 -9.79
N ARG A 244 -14.24 22.51 -8.53
CA ARG A 244 -14.53 21.35 -7.66
C ARG A 244 -15.51 20.32 -8.24
N CYS A 245 -16.47 20.75 -9.04
CA CYS A 245 -17.51 19.90 -9.64
C CYS A 245 -16.96 18.85 -10.64
N LEU A 246 -15.78 19.03 -11.18
CA LEU A 246 -15.17 18.07 -12.12
C LEU A 246 -14.31 16.99 -11.42
N ALA A 247 -13.91 17.20 -10.17
CA ALA A 247 -13.16 16.21 -9.41
C ALA A 247 -14.01 14.99 -8.99
N ALA A 248 -15.34 15.13 -8.93
CA ALA A 248 -16.28 14.04 -8.60
C ALA A 248 -16.44 12.99 -9.73
N ALA A 249 -16.02 13.31 -10.95
CA ALA A 249 -16.23 12.43 -12.10
C ALA A 249 -15.11 11.40 -12.32
N THR A 250 -14.01 11.47 -11.58
CA THR A 250 -12.82 10.62 -11.82
C THR A 250 -12.58 9.51 -10.80
N GLY A 251 -13.51 9.22 -9.91
CA GLY A 251 -13.31 8.07 -9.03
C GLY A 251 -14.39 7.87 -7.97
N ALA A 252 -15.19 6.86 -8.14
CA ALA A 252 -16.16 6.36 -7.16
C ALA A 252 -15.54 5.87 -5.82
N ALA A 253 -14.28 6.17 -5.56
CA ALA A 253 -13.54 5.74 -4.37
C ALA A 253 -13.35 6.84 -3.31
N LEU A 254 -13.76 8.09 -3.57
CA LEU A 254 -13.51 9.22 -2.65
C LEU A 254 -14.69 9.60 -1.75
N ASP A 255 -15.84 8.96 -1.89
CA ASP A 255 -17.11 9.37 -1.21
C ASP A 255 -17.59 8.36 -0.15
N ARG A 256 -16.69 7.81 0.66
CA ARG A 256 -17.13 7.26 1.96
C ARG A 256 -16.50 8.07 3.08
N PRO A 257 -17.31 8.77 3.91
CA PRO A 257 -16.80 9.36 5.13
C PRO A 257 -16.21 8.23 5.99
N ALA A 258 -14.96 8.42 6.43
CA ALA A 258 -14.36 7.54 7.41
C ALA A 258 -15.27 7.49 8.65
N PRO A 259 -15.55 6.31 9.23
CA PRO A 259 -16.29 6.26 10.48
C PRO A 259 -15.48 7.00 11.55
N ASP A 260 -16.16 7.89 12.28
CA ASP A 260 -15.63 8.58 13.47
C ASP A 260 -15.04 7.53 14.44
N ARG A 261 -13.73 7.41 14.44
CA ARG A 261 -13.00 6.67 15.49
C ARG A 261 -12.27 7.66 16.36
N PRO A 262 -12.43 7.60 17.69
CA PRO A 262 -11.62 8.38 18.61
C PRO A 262 -10.15 7.97 18.46
N VAL A 263 -9.29 8.96 18.27
CA VAL A 263 -7.83 8.79 18.28
C VAL A 263 -7.40 8.46 19.71
N PRO A 264 -6.76 7.32 19.99
CA PRO A 264 -6.21 7.05 21.32
C PRO A 264 -5.02 8.02 21.54
N GLY A 265 -5.12 8.89 22.54
CA GLY A 265 -3.99 9.71 22.97
C GLY A 265 -4.23 11.21 23.13
N ALA A 266 -5.47 11.69 23.19
CA ALA A 266 -5.73 13.07 23.58
C ALA A 266 -5.42 13.26 25.09
N PRO A 267 -4.63 14.28 25.50
CA PRO A 267 -4.32 14.49 26.91
C PRO A 267 -5.57 14.92 27.67
N LEU A 268 -5.84 14.20 28.79
CA LEU A 268 -6.87 14.54 29.76
C LEU A 268 -6.63 15.98 30.26
N ARG A 269 -7.54 16.89 29.96
CA ARG A 269 -7.62 18.19 30.64
C ARG A 269 -7.96 17.91 32.11
N ARG A 270 -7.01 18.21 33.02
CA ARG A 270 -7.27 18.26 34.44
C ARG A 270 -8.16 19.50 34.73
N ARG A 271 -9.20 19.29 35.48
CA ARG A 271 -9.94 20.37 36.17
C ARG A 271 -9.11 20.90 37.35
#